data_6edda54084783247e43e05f5209383b6
#
_entry.id   6edda54084783247e43e05f5209383b6
#
_cell.length_a   1.000
_cell.length_b   1.000
_cell.length_c   1.000
_cell.angle_alpha   90.00
_cell.angle_beta   90.00
_cell.angle_gamma   90.00
#
_symmetry.space_group_name_H-M   'P 1'
#
loop_
_entity.id
_entity.type
_entity.pdbx_description
1 polymer ?
#
loop_
_entity_poly.entity_id
_entity_poly.type
_entity_poly.pdbx_seq_one_letter_code
_entity_poly.pdbx_strand_id
1 'polypeptide(L)'
;ELAIYEYDMDSDPAELDVYCRQADFVFNLAGVNRPKDASEFMKGNFGFASTLLDTLKKHGNTCPVMISSSTQAALDNPYGESKRAGEQLLFEYSRETGAKVLVYRFPNVFGKWCRPNYNSAVATFCNNIAHDQPIRVNDPSVVMHLVYIDDVVDELISALSGREHRNGDYCEVPVVHTITLGGIVELIRSFRQMPGTLSVPDLSDAFTKKLYSTYLSYLPEERFSYPLKMDVDDRG
;
A
#
# COMPACT_ATOMS: atom_id res chain seq x y z
N GLU A 1 18.33 14.91 12.39
CA GLU A 1 16.89 15.25 12.35
C GLU A 1 16.47 15.26 10.89
N LEU A 2 15.35 14.60 10.55
CA LEU A 2 14.80 14.59 9.19
C LEU A 2 13.79 15.73 9.06
N ALA A 3 13.92 16.56 8.04
CA ALA A 3 12.88 17.48 7.62
C ALA A 3 11.97 16.76 6.61
N ILE A 4 10.67 16.74 6.84
CA ILE A 4 9.67 16.13 5.96
C ILE A 4 8.83 17.24 5.37
N TYR A 5 8.75 17.28 4.03
CA TYR A 5 7.90 18.17 3.27
C TYR A 5 6.78 17.36 2.63
N GLU A 6 5.55 17.68 2.97
CA GLU A 6 4.37 17.03 2.42
C GLU A 6 3.77 17.90 1.32
N TYR A 7 3.46 17.28 0.17
CA TYR A 7 2.84 17.95 -0.96
C TYR A 7 1.72 17.08 -1.55
N ASP A 8 0.53 17.62 -1.63
CA ASP A 8 -0.66 16.94 -2.16
C ASP A 8 -1.52 17.86 -3.04
N MET A 9 -2.74 17.43 -3.33
CA MET A 9 -3.66 18.15 -4.22
C MET A 9 -4.14 19.50 -3.66
N ASP A 10 -4.09 19.69 -2.35
CA ASP A 10 -4.55 20.89 -1.65
C ASP A 10 -3.38 21.84 -1.31
N SER A 11 -2.14 21.43 -1.60
CA SER A 11 -0.94 22.23 -1.36
C SER A 11 -0.81 23.39 -2.35
N ASP A 12 -0.17 24.50 -1.90
CA ASP A 12 0.17 25.59 -2.80
C ASP A 12 1.20 25.14 -3.86
N PRO A 13 0.92 25.31 -5.15
CA PRO A 13 1.89 24.97 -6.21
C PRO A 13 3.28 25.59 -6.03
N ALA A 14 3.40 26.74 -5.36
CA ALA A 14 4.68 27.37 -5.06
C ALA A 14 5.53 26.56 -4.08
N GLU A 15 4.93 25.74 -3.23
CA GLU A 15 5.67 24.89 -2.29
C GLU A 15 6.46 23.80 -2.99
N LEU A 16 5.95 23.25 -4.10
CA LEU A 16 6.67 22.26 -4.89
C LEU A 16 8.03 22.78 -5.37
N ASP A 17 8.08 24.04 -5.80
CA ASP A 17 9.32 24.69 -6.26
C ASP A 17 10.36 24.80 -5.12
N VAL A 18 9.89 25.16 -3.91
CA VAL A 18 10.74 25.27 -2.72
C VAL A 18 11.25 23.89 -2.30
N TYR A 19 10.36 22.89 -2.23
CA TYR A 19 10.69 21.55 -1.77
C TYR A 19 11.65 20.85 -2.74
N CYS A 20 11.39 20.93 -4.05
CA CYS A 20 12.28 20.36 -5.06
C CYS A 20 13.69 20.95 -5.05
N ARG A 21 13.84 22.22 -4.65
CA ARG A 21 15.17 22.84 -4.52
C ARG A 21 15.98 22.29 -3.35
N GLN A 22 15.30 21.83 -2.28
CA GLN A 22 15.93 21.47 -0.99
C GLN A 22 15.91 19.96 -0.71
N ALA A 23 15.17 19.17 -1.50
CA ALA A 23 15.01 17.76 -1.25
C ALA A 23 16.32 16.97 -1.40
N ASP A 24 16.61 16.11 -0.43
CA ASP A 24 17.67 15.11 -0.48
C ASP A 24 17.16 13.75 -0.97
N PHE A 25 15.84 13.53 -0.92
CA PHE A 25 15.14 12.34 -1.42
C PHE A 25 13.67 12.67 -1.69
N VAL A 26 13.09 12.08 -2.73
CA VAL A 26 11.67 12.27 -3.06
C VAL A 26 10.94 10.92 -3.08
N PHE A 27 9.86 10.81 -2.30
CA PHE A 27 8.88 9.74 -2.39
C PHE A 27 7.66 10.21 -3.16
N ASN A 28 7.55 9.85 -4.44
CA ASN A 28 6.34 10.09 -5.22
C ASN A 28 5.34 8.95 -4.99
N LEU A 29 4.45 9.16 -4.03
CA LEU A 29 3.35 8.26 -3.70
C LEU A 29 2.03 8.67 -4.36
N ALA A 30 2.01 9.80 -5.07
CA ALA A 30 0.84 10.30 -5.75
C ALA A 30 0.36 9.31 -6.83
N GLY A 31 -0.96 9.14 -6.91
CA GLY A 31 -1.54 8.28 -7.93
C GLY A 31 -3.06 8.23 -7.88
N VAL A 32 -3.67 8.06 -9.03
CA VAL A 32 -5.11 7.87 -9.20
C VAL A 32 -5.39 6.40 -9.45
N ASN A 33 -6.27 5.80 -8.62
CA ASN A 33 -6.60 4.38 -8.69
C ASN A 33 -8.03 4.09 -9.16
N ARG A 34 -8.97 5.03 -8.94
CA ARG A 34 -10.39 4.90 -9.33
C ARG A 34 -10.92 6.25 -9.81
N PRO A 35 -10.52 6.68 -11.00
CA PRO A 35 -11.03 7.92 -11.58
C PRO A 35 -12.49 7.77 -12.03
N LYS A 36 -13.14 8.90 -12.25
CA LYS A 36 -14.45 8.93 -12.91
C LYS A 36 -14.32 8.73 -14.42
N ASP A 37 -13.23 9.22 -15.00
CA ASP A 37 -12.90 9.11 -16.41
C ASP A 37 -11.49 8.51 -16.58
N ALA A 38 -11.31 7.64 -17.59
CA ALA A 38 -10.02 6.96 -17.83
C ALA A 38 -8.88 7.94 -18.14
N SER A 39 -9.15 9.13 -18.67
CA SER A 39 -8.16 10.16 -18.94
C SER A 39 -7.51 10.71 -17.66
N GLU A 40 -8.19 10.61 -16.52
CA GLU A 40 -7.66 11.03 -15.22
C GLU A 40 -6.49 10.15 -14.75
N PHE A 41 -6.40 8.89 -15.22
CA PHE A 41 -5.23 8.04 -14.95
C PHE A 41 -3.95 8.67 -15.47
N MET A 42 -3.96 9.11 -16.71
CA MET A 42 -2.77 9.75 -17.31
C MET A 42 -2.46 11.07 -16.62
N LYS A 43 -3.46 11.90 -16.37
CA LYS A 43 -3.28 13.19 -15.72
C LYS A 43 -2.72 13.04 -14.30
N GLY A 44 -3.26 12.11 -13.49
CA GLY A 44 -2.85 11.93 -12.10
C GLY A 44 -1.56 11.13 -11.94
N ASN A 45 -1.35 10.07 -12.73
CA ASN A 45 -0.17 9.20 -12.56
C ASN A 45 1.05 9.69 -13.34
N PHE A 46 0.86 10.19 -14.56
CA PHE A 46 1.94 10.70 -15.40
C PHE A 46 2.13 12.22 -15.23
N GLY A 47 1.05 13.01 -15.24
CA GLY A 47 1.13 14.47 -15.27
C GLY A 47 1.84 15.05 -14.05
N PHE A 48 1.52 14.60 -12.84
CA PHE A 48 2.21 15.05 -11.64
C PHE A 48 3.68 14.61 -11.61
N ALA A 49 3.98 13.37 -12.01
CA ALA A 49 5.35 12.89 -12.10
C ALA A 49 6.19 13.76 -13.06
N SER A 50 5.63 14.15 -14.21
CA SER A 50 6.28 15.07 -15.15
C SER A 50 6.58 16.42 -14.50
N THR A 51 5.58 17.04 -13.85
CA THR A 51 5.75 18.33 -13.17
C THR A 51 6.82 18.28 -12.09
N LEU A 52 6.83 17.21 -11.28
CA LEU A 52 7.84 16.99 -10.24
C LEU A 52 9.25 16.91 -10.81
N LEU A 53 9.46 16.08 -11.85
CA LEU A 53 10.77 15.89 -12.44
C LEU A 53 11.27 17.12 -13.18
N ASP A 54 10.38 17.86 -13.86
CA ASP A 54 10.72 19.13 -14.52
C ASP A 54 11.12 20.20 -13.48
N THR A 55 10.47 20.20 -12.31
CA THR A 55 10.83 21.11 -11.22
C THR A 55 12.19 20.77 -10.61
N LEU A 56 12.51 19.49 -10.43
CA LEU A 56 13.84 19.04 -9.99
C LEU A 56 14.91 19.43 -11.01
N LYS A 57 14.67 19.22 -12.32
CA LYS A 57 15.58 19.64 -13.40
C LYS A 57 15.81 21.16 -13.38
N LYS A 58 14.77 21.96 -13.21
CA LYS A 58 14.84 23.43 -13.12
C LYS A 58 15.83 23.88 -12.04
N HIS A 59 15.90 23.18 -10.92
CA HIS A 59 16.81 23.48 -9.81
C HIS A 59 18.15 22.75 -9.91
N GLY A 60 18.36 21.92 -10.92
CA GLY A 60 19.56 21.08 -11.04
C GLY A 60 19.69 20.08 -9.87
N ASN A 61 18.57 19.75 -9.21
CA ASN A 61 18.56 18.79 -8.10
C ASN A 61 18.46 17.36 -8.65
N THR A 62 19.48 16.55 -8.38
CA THR A 62 19.58 15.16 -8.81
C THR A 62 19.42 14.18 -7.63
N CYS A 63 18.69 14.57 -6.58
CA CYS A 63 18.40 13.69 -5.48
C CYS A 63 17.66 12.42 -5.94
N PRO A 64 17.75 11.30 -5.20
CA PRO A 64 17.01 10.09 -5.53
C PRO A 64 15.51 10.34 -5.56
N VAL A 65 14.84 9.78 -6.58
CA VAL A 65 13.37 9.85 -6.74
C VAL A 65 12.80 8.46 -6.77
N MET A 66 11.89 8.19 -5.84
CA MET A 66 11.10 6.97 -5.77
C MET A 66 9.71 7.20 -6.36
N ILE A 67 9.18 6.24 -7.12
CA ILE A 67 7.77 6.22 -7.56
C ILE A 67 7.08 4.93 -7.12
N SER A 68 5.86 5.07 -6.58
CA SER A 68 4.95 3.96 -6.35
C SER A 68 4.28 3.55 -7.66
N SER A 69 4.79 2.50 -8.31
CA SER A 69 4.17 1.85 -9.45
C SER A 69 3.37 0.61 -9.00
N SER A 70 2.95 -0.21 -9.94
CA SER A 70 2.13 -1.39 -9.69
C SER A 70 2.58 -2.56 -10.57
N THR A 71 2.42 -3.78 -10.10
CA THR A 71 2.55 -4.98 -10.95
C THR A 71 1.60 -4.93 -12.16
N GLN A 72 0.51 -4.16 -12.08
CA GLN A 72 -0.39 -3.93 -13.21
C GLN A 72 0.22 -3.10 -14.34
N ALA A 73 1.35 -2.42 -14.13
CA ALA A 73 2.08 -1.74 -15.21
C ALA A 73 2.53 -2.70 -16.33
N ALA A 74 2.59 -4.00 -16.05
CA ALA A 74 2.84 -5.03 -17.07
C ALA A 74 1.60 -5.42 -17.89
N LEU A 75 0.40 -4.94 -17.54
CA LEU A 75 -0.86 -5.28 -18.19
C LEU A 75 -1.30 -4.20 -19.17
N ASP A 76 -2.05 -4.61 -20.20
CA ASP A 76 -2.64 -3.71 -21.19
C ASP A 76 -4.04 -3.27 -20.73
N ASN A 77 -4.06 -2.32 -19.81
CA ASN A 77 -5.27 -1.63 -19.37
C ASN A 77 -4.93 -0.16 -19.04
N PRO A 78 -5.91 0.76 -19.02
CA PRO A 78 -5.65 2.20 -18.84
C PRO A 78 -4.86 2.55 -17.57
N TYR A 79 -5.08 1.82 -16.47
CA TYR A 79 -4.33 2.01 -15.23
C TYR A 79 -2.88 1.55 -15.39
N GLY A 80 -2.66 0.34 -15.90
CA GLY A 80 -1.32 -0.22 -16.15
C GLY A 80 -0.51 0.64 -17.12
N GLU A 81 -1.13 1.11 -18.21
CA GLU A 81 -0.51 2.01 -19.18
C GLU A 81 -0.06 3.33 -18.53
N SER A 82 -0.90 3.92 -17.69
CA SER A 82 -0.56 5.16 -16.99
C SER A 82 0.59 4.99 -15.99
N LYS A 83 0.64 3.86 -15.28
CA LYS A 83 1.77 3.52 -14.39
C LYS A 83 3.04 3.29 -15.18
N ARG A 84 2.98 2.54 -16.28
CA ARG A 84 4.12 2.29 -17.17
C ARG A 84 4.66 3.59 -17.78
N ALA A 85 3.79 4.53 -18.17
CA ALA A 85 4.22 5.84 -18.66
C ALA A 85 5.00 6.64 -17.58
N GLY A 86 4.56 6.59 -16.31
CA GLY A 86 5.28 7.19 -15.20
C GLY A 86 6.65 6.52 -14.95
N GLU A 87 6.74 5.19 -15.07
CA GLU A 87 8.01 4.47 -14.96
C GLU A 87 8.99 4.90 -16.04
N GLN A 88 8.54 4.97 -17.30
CA GLN A 88 9.35 5.38 -18.44
C GLN A 88 9.90 6.80 -18.26
N LEU A 89 9.05 7.72 -17.78
CA LEU A 89 9.44 9.09 -17.49
C LEU A 89 10.57 9.16 -16.45
N LEU A 90 10.52 8.35 -15.38
CA LEU A 90 11.59 8.28 -14.40
C LEU A 90 12.89 7.71 -14.98
N PHE A 91 12.81 6.68 -15.79
CA PHE A 91 14.01 6.12 -16.44
C PHE A 91 14.64 7.09 -17.44
N GLU A 92 13.83 7.87 -18.16
CA GLU A 92 14.32 8.95 -19.03
C GLU A 92 15.00 10.05 -18.21
N TYR A 93 14.36 10.51 -17.14
CA TYR A 93 14.93 11.48 -16.21
C TYR A 93 16.29 11.01 -15.65
N SER A 94 16.40 9.74 -15.25
CA SER A 94 17.66 9.16 -14.77
C SER A 94 18.76 9.19 -15.84
N ARG A 95 18.42 8.84 -17.09
CA ARG A 95 19.39 8.88 -18.22
C ARG A 95 19.86 10.30 -18.54
N GLU A 96 18.96 11.27 -18.44
CA GLU A 96 19.28 12.68 -18.74
C GLU A 96 20.10 13.35 -17.64
N THR A 97 19.80 13.08 -16.38
CA THR A 97 20.34 13.84 -15.24
C THR A 97 21.39 13.08 -14.44
N GLY A 98 21.46 11.75 -14.58
CA GLY A 98 22.25 10.88 -13.72
C GLY A 98 21.64 10.64 -12.34
N ALA A 99 20.43 11.15 -12.06
CA ALA A 99 19.75 10.95 -10.79
C ALA A 99 19.38 9.49 -10.58
N LYS A 100 19.51 9.00 -9.33
CA LYS A 100 19.07 7.66 -8.94
C LYS A 100 17.55 7.62 -8.94
N VAL A 101 16.95 6.62 -9.60
CA VAL A 101 15.50 6.39 -9.57
C VAL A 101 15.19 5.02 -8.99
N LEU A 102 14.09 4.96 -8.24
CA LEU A 102 13.59 3.75 -7.59
C LEU A 102 12.13 3.54 -8.01
N VAL A 103 11.91 2.55 -8.86
CA VAL A 103 10.58 2.23 -9.38
C VAL A 103 10.06 0.99 -8.69
N TYR A 104 9.12 1.16 -7.76
CA TYR A 104 8.52 0.05 -7.01
C TYR A 104 7.23 -0.42 -7.69
N ARG A 105 7.23 -1.64 -8.24
CA ARG A 105 6.03 -2.30 -8.75
C ARG A 105 5.33 -3.07 -7.63
N PHE A 106 4.57 -2.35 -6.80
CA PHE A 106 3.84 -2.98 -5.70
C PHE A 106 2.75 -3.93 -6.22
N PRO A 107 2.65 -5.16 -5.67
CA PRO A 107 1.41 -5.95 -5.75
C PRO A 107 0.31 -5.31 -4.90
N ASN A 108 -0.76 -6.04 -4.60
CA ASN A 108 -1.80 -5.49 -3.73
C ASN A 108 -1.26 -5.22 -2.32
N VAL A 109 -1.27 -3.95 -1.92
CA VAL A 109 -0.89 -3.54 -0.55
C VAL A 109 -2.08 -3.74 0.37
N PHE A 110 -1.86 -4.33 1.55
CA PHE A 110 -2.85 -4.44 2.61
C PHE A 110 -2.28 -4.00 3.95
N GLY A 111 -3.16 -3.62 4.85
CA GLY A 111 -2.75 -3.21 6.20
C GLY A 111 -3.81 -2.41 6.93
N LYS A 112 -3.43 -1.95 8.12
CA LYS A 112 -4.25 -1.19 9.03
C LYS A 112 -4.76 0.10 8.39
N TRP A 113 -5.99 0.50 8.73
CA TRP A 113 -6.63 1.79 8.40
C TRP A 113 -6.81 2.07 6.90
N CYS A 114 -6.60 1.09 6.03
CA CYS A 114 -6.93 1.26 4.62
C CYS A 114 -8.44 1.49 4.46
N ARG A 115 -8.82 2.46 3.62
CA ARG A 115 -10.24 2.79 3.37
C ARG A 115 -11.00 1.57 2.83
N PRO A 116 -12.02 1.05 3.57
CA PRO A 116 -12.81 -0.07 3.11
C PRO A 116 -13.76 0.35 1.97
N ASN A 117 -14.26 -0.62 1.23
CA ASN A 117 -15.18 -0.41 0.09
C ASN A 117 -14.65 0.57 -0.97
N TYR A 118 -13.35 0.66 -1.12
CA TYR A 118 -12.70 1.51 -2.12
C TYR A 118 -11.78 0.70 -3.05
N ASN A 119 -10.55 0.40 -2.68
CA ASN A 119 -9.57 -0.23 -3.58
C ASN A 119 -8.85 -1.45 -2.99
N SER A 120 -9.21 -1.92 -1.82
CA SER A 120 -8.63 -3.09 -1.18
C SER A 120 -9.71 -4.11 -0.81
N ALA A 121 -9.62 -5.32 -1.38
CA ALA A 121 -10.47 -6.44 -1.01
C ALA A 121 -10.26 -6.81 0.47
N VAL A 122 -9.01 -6.87 0.94
CA VAL A 122 -8.66 -7.18 2.33
C VAL A 122 -9.32 -6.18 3.29
N ALA A 123 -9.17 -4.87 3.03
CA ALA A 123 -9.79 -3.83 3.85
C ALA A 123 -11.31 -3.95 3.88
N THR A 124 -11.92 -4.20 2.72
CA THR A 124 -13.37 -4.39 2.60
C THR A 124 -13.85 -5.61 3.38
N PHE A 125 -13.15 -6.74 3.27
CA PHE A 125 -13.53 -7.96 4.00
C PHE A 125 -13.32 -7.80 5.50
N CYS A 126 -12.19 -7.23 5.94
CA CYS A 126 -11.95 -6.97 7.37
C CYS A 126 -13.05 -6.08 7.96
N ASN A 127 -13.33 -4.94 7.31
CA ASN A 127 -14.36 -4.01 7.78
C ASN A 127 -15.74 -4.67 7.82
N ASN A 128 -16.16 -5.27 6.71
CA ASN A 128 -17.52 -5.79 6.61
C ASN A 128 -17.75 -6.97 7.57
N ILE A 129 -16.79 -7.88 7.70
CA ILE A 129 -16.89 -9.00 8.65
C ILE A 129 -16.85 -8.49 10.10
N ALA A 130 -16.01 -7.48 10.42
CA ALA A 130 -15.97 -6.88 11.75
C ALA A 130 -17.31 -6.22 12.14
N HIS A 131 -18.07 -5.72 11.18
CA HIS A 131 -19.37 -5.05 11.38
C HIS A 131 -20.58 -5.93 11.05
N ASP A 132 -20.41 -7.25 10.87
CA ASP A 132 -21.46 -8.21 10.47
C ASP A 132 -22.20 -7.81 9.17
N GLN A 133 -21.49 -7.11 8.28
CA GLN A 133 -22.00 -6.73 6.97
C GLN A 133 -21.71 -7.83 5.94
N PRO A 134 -22.56 -7.96 4.90
CA PRO A 134 -22.34 -8.95 3.85
C PRO A 134 -21.08 -8.64 3.05
N ILE A 135 -20.39 -9.70 2.65
CA ILE A 135 -19.30 -9.65 1.68
C ILE A 135 -19.66 -10.40 0.41
N ARG A 136 -19.12 -9.98 -0.71
CA ARG A 136 -19.25 -10.67 -1.97
C ARG A 136 -17.88 -11.12 -2.46
N VAL A 137 -17.74 -12.41 -2.69
CA VAL A 137 -16.56 -13.04 -3.30
C VAL A 137 -17.02 -13.64 -4.63
N ASN A 138 -16.58 -13.06 -5.74
CA ASN A 138 -17.03 -13.53 -7.06
C ASN A 138 -16.40 -14.88 -7.41
N ASP A 139 -15.10 -15.03 -7.15
CA ASP A 139 -14.36 -16.28 -7.33
C ASP A 139 -13.37 -16.45 -6.18
N PRO A 140 -13.63 -17.40 -5.25
CA PRO A 140 -12.76 -17.64 -4.11
C PRO A 140 -11.41 -18.27 -4.48
N SER A 141 -11.25 -18.82 -5.68
CA SER A 141 -10.02 -19.46 -6.14
C SER A 141 -8.97 -18.46 -6.66
N VAL A 142 -9.35 -17.19 -6.86
CA VAL A 142 -8.43 -16.16 -7.34
C VAL A 142 -7.25 -16.01 -6.38
N VAL A 143 -6.04 -16.20 -6.92
CA VAL A 143 -4.79 -16.04 -6.17
C VAL A 143 -4.42 -14.57 -6.08
N MET A 144 -4.16 -14.11 -4.87
CA MET A 144 -3.72 -12.75 -4.55
C MET A 144 -2.24 -12.76 -4.16
N HIS A 145 -1.50 -11.80 -4.69
CA HIS A 145 -0.16 -11.46 -4.23
C HIS A 145 -0.25 -10.19 -3.40
N LEU A 146 0.17 -10.25 -2.15
CA LEU A 146 -0.07 -9.23 -1.13
C LEU A 146 1.22 -8.83 -0.45
N VAL A 147 1.43 -7.52 -0.27
CA VAL A 147 2.48 -6.97 0.60
C VAL A 147 1.84 -6.23 1.76
N TYR A 148 2.42 -6.39 2.94
CA TYR A 148 1.92 -5.72 4.14
C TYR A 148 2.48 -4.30 4.24
N ILE A 149 1.66 -3.36 4.69
CA ILE A 149 2.04 -1.94 4.72
C ILE A 149 3.31 -1.66 5.53
N ASP A 150 3.50 -2.34 6.67
CA ASP A 150 4.68 -2.12 7.49
C ASP A 150 5.95 -2.62 6.77
N ASP A 151 5.88 -3.73 6.01
CA ASP A 151 7.01 -4.21 5.19
C ASP A 151 7.33 -3.22 4.05
N VAL A 152 6.30 -2.56 3.48
CA VAL A 152 6.50 -1.49 2.49
C VAL A 152 7.21 -0.30 3.13
N VAL A 153 6.77 0.13 4.31
CA VAL A 153 7.38 1.25 5.05
C VAL A 153 8.84 0.94 5.39
N ASP A 154 9.13 -0.24 5.90
CA ASP A 154 10.49 -0.67 6.25
C ASP A 154 11.41 -0.69 5.02
N GLU A 155 10.91 -1.15 3.88
CA GLU A 155 11.63 -1.12 2.60
C GLU A 155 11.92 0.33 2.15
N LEU A 156 10.91 1.21 2.21
CA LEU A 156 11.09 2.61 1.81
C LEU A 156 12.06 3.36 2.75
N ILE A 157 12.06 3.06 4.04
CA ILE A 157 13.05 3.58 5.00
C ILE A 157 14.46 3.04 4.67
N SER A 158 14.56 1.77 4.30
CA SER A 158 15.83 1.17 3.87
C SER A 158 16.37 1.85 2.60
N ALA A 159 15.47 2.21 1.68
CA ALA A 159 15.81 2.92 0.44
C ALA A 159 16.41 4.31 0.69
N LEU A 160 16.00 5.04 1.73
CA LEU A 160 16.64 6.29 2.15
C LEU A 160 18.12 6.12 2.46
N SER A 161 18.51 4.96 2.94
CA SER A 161 19.89 4.60 3.27
C SER A 161 20.63 3.92 2.11
N GLY A 162 20.04 3.88 0.91
CA GLY A 162 20.59 3.22 -0.27
C GLY A 162 20.63 1.69 -0.18
N ARG A 163 19.76 1.09 0.63
CA ARG A 163 19.67 -0.35 0.87
C ARG A 163 18.35 -0.93 0.34
N GLU A 164 17.84 -0.36 -0.73
CA GLU A 164 16.67 -0.87 -1.42
C GLU A 164 16.88 -2.27 -2.00
N HIS A 165 15.84 -3.10 -1.99
CA HIS A 165 15.84 -4.39 -2.69
C HIS A 165 15.53 -4.17 -4.17
N ARG A 166 16.39 -4.70 -5.05
CA ARG A 166 16.25 -4.57 -6.50
C ARG A 166 16.08 -5.91 -7.19
N ASN A 167 15.24 -5.87 -8.23
CA ASN A 167 15.06 -6.94 -9.20
C ASN A 167 15.19 -6.33 -10.61
N GLY A 168 16.38 -6.39 -11.19
CA GLY A 168 16.71 -5.68 -12.42
C GLY A 168 16.61 -4.15 -12.26
N ASP A 169 15.83 -3.53 -13.14
CA ASP A 169 15.62 -2.08 -13.13
C ASP A 169 14.59 -1.61 -12.09
N TYR A 170 13.87 -2.55 -11.49
CA TYR A 170 12.80 -2.28 -10.53
C TYR A 170 13.24 -2.54 -9.09
N CYS A 171 12.51 -1.92 -8.17
CA CYS A 171 12.61 -2.21 -6.75
C CYS A 171 11.39 -3.03 -6.30
N GLU A 172 11.58 -3.84 -5.27
CA GLU A 172 10.53 -4.70 -4.73
C GLU A 172 10.54 -4.75 -3.20
N VAL A 173 9.40 -5.08 -2.62
CA VAL A 173 9.33 -5.43 -1.19
C VAL A 173 9.67 -6.91 -1.06
N PRO A 174 10.65 -7.30 -0.23
CA PRO A 174 11.17 -8.67 -0.21
C PRO A 174 10.16 -9.70 0.32
N VAL A 175 9.12 -9.25 1.04
CA VAL A 175 8.11 -10.14 1.63
C VAL A 175 6.79 -10.02 0.87
N VAL A 176 6.48 -11.02 0.06
CA VAL A 176 5.19 -11.13 -0.66
C VAL A 176 4.46 -12.37 -0.19
N HIS A 177 3.21 -12.19 0.24
CA HIS A 177 2.32 -13.28 0.63
C HIS A 177 1.43 -13.69 -0.54
N THR A 178 1.26 -15.00 -0.73
CA THR A 178 0.42 -15.56 -1.78
C THR A 178 -0.68 -16.41 -1.15
N ILE A 179 -1.92 -16.03 -1.39
CA ILE A 179 -3.11 -16.71 -0.83
C ILE A 179 -4.31 -16.53 -1.75
N THR A 180 -5.27 -17.44 -1.70
CA THR A 180 -6.53 -17.28 -2.44
C THR A 180 -7.47 -16.29 -1.75
N LEU A 181 -8.35 -15.68 -2.54
CA LEU A 181 -9.36 -14.76 -2.02
C LEU A 181 -10.28 -15.44 -0.99
N GLY A 182 -10.62 -16.73 -1.22
CA GLY A 182 -11.36 -17.57 -0.27
C GLY A 182 -10.59 -17.77 1.03
N GLY A 183 -9.30 -18.09 0.97
CA GLY A 183 -8.46 -18.26 2.14
C GLY A 183 -8.35 -17.00 3.01
N ILE A 184 -8.30 -15.82 2.40
CA ILE A 184 -8.36 -14.55 3.14
C ILE A 184 -9.68 -14.44 3.94
N VAL A 185 -10.79 -14.72 3.27
CA VAL A 185 -12.12 -14.63 3.91
C VAL A 185 -12.28 -15.64 5.05
N GLU A 186 -11.80 -16.87 4.86
CA GLU A 186 -11.85 -17.93 5.90
C GLU A 186 -11.07 -17.50 7.15
N LEU A 187 -9.85 -16.97 6.97
CA LEU A 187 -9.04 -16.46 8.08
C LEU A 187 -9.77 -15.31 8.81
N ILE A 188 -10.29 -14.31 8.09
CA ILE A 188 -10.97 -13.17 8.73
C ILE A 188 -12.24 -13.64 9.46
N ARG A 189 -12.99 -14.61 8.92
CA ARG A 189 -14.15 -15.20 9.61
C ARG A 189 -13.75 -15.94 10.87
N SER A 190 -12.62 -16.66 10.85
CA SER A 190 -12.09 -17.31 12.05
C SER A 190 -11.78 -16.29 13.15
N PHE A 191 -11.17 -15.14 12.79
CA PHE A 191 -10.93 -14.05 13.75
C PHE A 191 -12.22 -13.52 14.37
N ARG A 192 -13.27 -13.37 13.55
CA ARG A 192 -14.58 -12.92 14.04
C ARG A 192 -15.22 -13.89 15.03
N GLN A 193 -14.92 -15.18 14.92
CA GLN A 193 -15.47 -16.24 15.79
C GLN A 193 -14.71 -16.42 17.11
N MET A 194 -13.48 -15.91 17.23
CA MET A 194 -12.60 -16.12 18.38
C MET A 194 -13.23 -15.81 19.74
N PRO A 195 -14.00 -14.72 19.93
CA PRO A 195 -14.63 -14.46 21.21
C PRO A 195 -15.60 -15.55 21.66
N GLY A 196 -16.27 -16.22 20.71
CA GLY A 196 -17.22 -17.31 21.00
C GLY A 196 -16.54 -18.66 21.20
N THR A 197 -15.40 -18.89 20.56
CA THR A 197 -14.64 -20.15 20.64
C THR A 197 -13.50 -20.10 21.66
N LEU A 198 -13.21 -18.92 22.21
CA LEU A 198 -12.07 -18.67 23.11
C LEU A 198 -10.74 -19.15 22.51
N SER A 199 -10.61 -19.08 21.21
CA SER A 199 -9.39 -19.46 20.47
C SER A 199 -8.55 -18.22 20.13
N VAL A 200 -7.30 -18.44 19.77
CA VAL A 200 -6.39 -17.42 19.23
C VAL A 200 -5.89 -17.87 17.88
N PRO A 201 -5.58 -16.96 16.93
CA PRO A 201 -5.06 -17.36 15.64
C PRO A 201 -3.63 -17.88 15.76
N ASP A 202 -3.19 -18.64 14.78
CA ASP A 202 -1.78 -19.03 14.68
C ASP A 202 -0.92 -17.82 14.32
N LEU A 203 -0.37 -17.16 15.32
CA LEU A 203 0.51 -15.99 15.16
C LEU A 203 1.96 -16.37 14.76
N SER A 204 2.29 -17.65 14.66
CA SER A 204 3.55 -18.11 14.09
C SER A 204 3.57 -17.99 12.57
N ASP A 205 2.41 -18.06 11.92
CA ASP A 205 2.27 -17.74 10.50
C ASP A 205 2.28 -16.22 10.28
N ALA A 206 3.29 -15.76 9.52
CA ALA A 206 3.52 -14.32 9.30
C ALA A 206 2.35 -13.62 8.60
N PHE A 207 1.69 -14.30 7.65
CA PHE A 207 0.53 -13.72 6.96
C PHE A 207 -0.67 -13.59 7.90
N THR A 208 -0.99 -14.66 8.62
CA THR A 208 -2.09 -14.68 9.61
C THR A 208 -1.91 -13.58 10.65
N LYS A 209 -0.69 -13.41 11.19
CA LYS A 209 -0.36 -12.33 12.14
C LYS A 209 -0.64 -10.95 11.57
N LYS A 210 -0.19 -10.65 10.35
CA LYS A 210 -0.37 -9.39 9.65
C LYS A 210 -1.84 -9.13 9.30
N LEU A 211 -2.54 -10.17 8.83
CA LEU A 211 -3.97 -10.08 8.53
C LEU A 211 -4.81 -9.87 9.79
N TYR A 212 -4.46 -10.52 10.89
CA TYR A 212 -5.12 -10.32 12.18
C TYR A 212 -4.91 -8.89 12.70
N SER A 213 -3.68 -8.37 12.64
CA SER A 213 -3.38 -6.99 12.98
C SER A 213 -4.19 -5.99 12.12
N THR A 214 -4.35 -6.29 10.82
CA THR A 214 -5.21 -5.52 9.92
C THR A 214 -6.68 -5.58 10.35
N TYR A 215 -7.20 -6.79 10.63
CA TYR A 215 -8.58 -6.99 11.08
C TYR A 215 -8.91 -6.21 12.36
N LEU A 216 -7.99 -6.21 13.34
CA LEU A 216 -8.17 -5.48 14.60
C LEU A 216 -8.37 -3.97 14.37
N SER A 217 -7.77 -3.38 13.34
CA SER A 217 -7.94 -1.94 13.04
C SER A 217 -9.34 -1.57 12.53
N TYR A 218 -10.18 -2.56 12.20
CA TYR A 218 -11.57 -2.38 11.76
C TYR A 218 -12.59 -2.79 12.82
N LEU A 219 -12.15 -3.31 13.97
CA LEU A 219 -13.09 -3.67 15.04
C LEU A 219 -13.74 -2.41 15.61
N PRO A 220 -15.09 -2.42 15.78
CA PRO A 220 -15.75 -1.39 16.54
C PRO A 220 -15.34 -1.47 18.03
N GLU A 221 -15.34 -0.33 18.72
CA GLU A 221 -14.79 -0.19 20.07
C GLU A 221 -15.40 -1.18 21.06
N GLU A 222 -16.69 -1.42 20.97
CA GLU A 222 -17.43 -2.35 21.84
C GLU A 222 -17.03 -3.82 21.65
N ARG A 223 -16.24 -4.15 20.62
CA ARG A 223 -15.77 -5.51 20.32
C ARG A 223 -14.33 -5.78 20.71
N PHE A 224 -13.63 -4.79 21.28
CA PHE A 224 -12.28 -5.00 21.83
C PHE A 224 -12.29 -5.82 23.12
N SER A 225 -13.42 -5.91 23.82
CA SER A 225 -13.57 -6.72 25.01
C SER A 225 -14.81 -7.63 24.90
N TYR A 226 -14.77 -8.76 25.57
CA TYR A 226 -15.89 -9.68 25.67
C TYR A 226 -15.89 -10.36 27.03
N PRO A 227 -17.10 -10.63 27.63
CA PRO A 227 -17.19 -11.27 28.90
C PRO A 227 -16.79 -12.74 28.79
N LEU A 228 -15.93 -13.19 29.69
CA LEU A 228 -15.67 -14.61 29.90
C LEU A 228 -16.79 -15.18 30.75
N LYS A 229 -17.40 -16.31 30.33
CA LYS A 229 -18.26 -17.09 31.17
C LYS A 229 -17.38 -17.93 32.10
N MET A 230 -17.51 -17.71 33.39
CA MET A 230 -16.87 -18.56 34.38
C MET A 230 -17.92 -19.50 34.96
N ASP A 231 -17.66 -20.81 34.87
CA ASP A 231 -18.40 -21.79 35.64
C ASP A 231 -17.74 -21.86 37.03
N VAL A 232 -18.50 -21.47 38.03
CA VAL A 232 -18.05 -21.54 39.44
C VAL A 232 -18.55 -22.87 40.01
N ASP A 233 -17.62 -23.71 40.42
CA ASP A 233 -17.94 -24.94 41.18
C ASP A 233 -17.78 -24.69 42.70
N ASP A 234 -18.12 -25.72 43.48
CA ASP A 234 -18.06 -25.65 44.96
C ASP A 234 -16.64 -25.43 45.53
N ARG A 235 -15.63 -25.27 44.67
CA ARG A 235 -14.22 -25.03 45.05
C ARG A 235 -13.75 -23.60 44.75
N GLY A 236 -14.63 -22.76 44.21
CA GLY A 236 -14.35 -21.33 43.94
C GLY A 236 -14.33 -20.95 42.49
#